data_4d97b0c6ccb599b6123e9dd475096d7f
#
_entry.id   4d97b0c6ccb599b6123e9dd475096d7f
#
_cell.length_a   1.000
_cell.length_b   1.000
_cell.length_c   1.000
_cell.angle_alpha   90.00
_cell.angle_beta   90.00
_cell.angle_gamma   90.00
#
_symmetry.space_group_name_H-M   'P 1'
#
loop_
_entity.id
_entity.type
_entity.pdbx_description
1 polymer ?
#
loop_
_entity_poly.entity_id
_entity_poly.type
_entity_poly.pdbx_seq_one_letter_code
_entity_poly.pdbx_strand_id
1 'polypeptide(L)'
;MAQQNKSNSLTEGSVARGMLLFAIPIFISNLFQQLYNAADSLIVGNFLGGEALAAVGSSGSLIFLLTGFVNGVALGAGVLIARYFGAKDWESLEKAIHTTVALGLAAGAVLTVVGVILTPQILHWMGTPEDVIGNSVAYFRTYFFGSIAVVMYNVGASILQSVGNSRSPMKYLITASLINIVLDLLFIGVLGYGVAAAAFATIISQSVSAILAFSKLMRSKEAWAVSWRKVRFDGPMLHGVILQGLPSGIQNSVISLANVIVQANINSFGALAMAGCGSYSKVEGFAFLPVTCFSMALATFVSQNVGAGKPDRVHKGMRFGVICSITLAECVGVAVCLLAPWLIGAFSSEADVVAFGVRQAHTIALFYFLLAFSHCCAGILRGLGRPIVPMAVMLAVWCALRITYITVTLHFIHDIGVIFWAYPLTWSISSLLFLHYLRHCTIPRVGGGAPHDMKDV
;
A
#
# COMPACT_ATOMS: atom_id res chain seq x y z
N MET A 1 -26.19 24.86 21.96
CA MET A 1 -26.41 23.40 21.84
C MET A 1 -25.74 22.95 20.54
N ALA A 2 -24.54 22.42 20.65
CA ALA A 2 -23.78 21.93 19.51
C ALA A 2 -24.41 20.61 19.06
N GLN A 3 -24.96 20.57 17.85
CA GLN A 3 -25.22 19.32 17.17
C GLN A 3 -23.90 18.55 17.09
N GLN A 4 -23.76 17.54 17.95
CA GLN A 4 -22.72 16.51 17.80
C GLN A 4 -22.92 15.88 16.41
N ASN A 5 -22.18 16.39 15.44
CA ASN A 5 -21.96 15.66 14.21
C ASN A 5 -21.50 14.27 14.64
N LYS A 6 -22.29 13.24 14.32
CA LYS A 6 -21.92 11.83 14.53
C LYS A 6 -20.59 11.63 13.87
N SER A 7 -19.51 11.83 14.64
CA SER A 7 -18.17 11.47 14.21
C SER A 7 -18.23 10.01 13.78
N ASN A 8 -17.69 9.66 12.63
CA ASN A 8 -17.57 8.28 12.15
C ASN A 8 -16.56 7.50 13.00
N SER A 9 -16.62 7.66 14.31
CA SER A 9 -15.75 6.97 15.27
C SER A 9 -16.01 5.48 15.22
N LEU A 10 -14.96 4.70 14.95
CA LEU A 10 -15.02 3.24 14.95
C LEU A 10 -15.15 2.65 16.36
N THR A 11 -15.17 3.51 17.38
CA THR A 11 -15.26 3.11 18.79
C THR A 11 -16.70 2.93 19.29
N GLU A 12 -17.72 3.27 18.48
CA GLU A 12 -19.13 3.22 18.86
C GLU A 12 -19.98 2.46 17.82
N GLY A 13 -21.19 2.09 18.19
CA GLY A 13 -22.13 1.42 17.28
C GLY A 13 -21.77 -0.03 16.94
N SER A 14 -22.34 -0.58 15.85
CA SER A 14 -22.08 -1.94 15.38
C SER A 14 -20.69 -2.07 14.79
N VAL A 15 -19.93 -3.05 15.26
CA VAL A 15 -18.57 -3.35 14.77
C VAL A 15 -18.58 -3.67 13.29
N ALA A 16 -19.46 -4.58 12.86
CA ALA A 16 -19.56 -5.02 11.47
C ALA A 16 -19.88 -3.85 10.53
N ARG A 17 -20.94 -3.08 10.86
CA ARG A 17 -21.35 -1.93 10.04
C ARG A 17 -20.25 -0.85 10.00
N GLY A 18 -19.63 -0.55 11.13
CA GLY A 18 -18.56 0.46 11.21
C GLY A 18 -17.36 0.06 10.35
N MET A 19 -16.90 -1.20 10.47
CA MET A 19 -15.77 -1.69 9.70
C MET A 19 -16.04 -1.75 8.20
N LEU A 20 -17.22 -2.23 7.77
CA LEU A 20 -17.59 -2.28 6.35
C LEU A 20 -17.71 -0.88 5.74
N LEU A 21 -18.41 0.05 6.44
CA LEU A 21 -18.53 1.44 5.98
C LEU A 21 -17.19 2.18 5.91
N PHE A 22 -16.20 1.72 6.66
CA PHE A 22 -14.84 2.25 6.62
C PHE A 22 -13.99 1.57 5.54
N ALA A 23 -14.09 0.25 5.36
CA ALA A 23 -13.29 -0.52 4.41
C ALA A 23 -13.74 -0.32 2.95
N ILE A 24 -15.05 -0.21 2.67
CA ILE A 24 -15.57 -0.05 1.32
C ILE A 24 -14.99 1.19 0.61
N PRO A 25 -14.94 2.40 1.21
CA PRO A 25 -14.31 3.53 0.56
C PRO A 25 -12.81 3.32 0.28
N ILE A 26 -12.09 2.61 1.15
CA ILE A 26 -10.68 2.27 0.92
C ILE A 26 -10.56 1.32 -0.27
N PHE A 27 -11.42 0.32 -0.36
CA PHE A 27 -11.48 -0.60 -1.50
C PHE A 27 -11.72 0.16 -2.81
N ILE A 28 -12.73 1.03 -2.85
CA ILE A 28 -13.05 1.85 -4.03
C ILE A 28 -11.86 2.74 -4.41
N SER A 29 -11.19 3.37 -3.41
CA SER A 29 -9.98 4.17 -3.66
C SER A 29 -8.89 3.36 -4.36
N ASN A 30 -8.56 2.20 -3.81
CA ASN A 30 -7.52 1.34 -4.36
C ASN A 30 -7.89 0.78 -5.74
N LEU A 31 -9.19 0.48 -5.96
CA LEU A 31 -9.70 0.05 -7.27
C LEU A 31 -9.50 1.17 -8.32
N PHE A 32 -9.90 2.40 -8.01
CA PHE A 32 -9.69 3.53 -8.92
C PHE A 32 -8.20 3.80 -9.16
N GLN A 33 -7.34 3.60 -8.16
CA GLN A 33 -5.90 3.70 -8.31
C GLN A 33 -5.35 2.66 -9.29
N GLN A 34 -5.81 1.41 -9.21
CA GLN A 34 -5.42 0.37 -10.17
C GLN A 34 -5.94 0.66 -11.58
N LEU A 35 -7.17 1.16 -11.69
CA LEU A 35 -7.75 1.50 -12.99
C LEU A 35 -7.01 2.64 -13.67
N TYR A 36 -6.64 3.72 -12.95
CA TYR A 36 -5.90 4.81 -13.58
C TYR A 36 -4.47 4.40 -13.94
N ASN A 37 -3.79 3.58 -13.13
CA ASN A 37 -2.47 3.04 -13.48
C ASN A 37 -2.52 2.19 -14.77
N ALA A 38 -3.59 1.41 -14.93
CA ALA A 38 -3.83 0.65 -16.17
C ALA A 38 -4.11 1.58 -17.35
N ALA A 39 -4.93 2.61 -17.17
CA ALA A 39 -5.25 3.60 -18.20
C ALA A 39 -4.01 4.38 -18.64
N ASP A 40 -3.18 4.85 -17.70
CA ASP A 40 -1.91 5.53 -17.98
C ASP A 40 -0.99 4.65 -18.86
N SER A 41 -0.80 3.38 -18.47
CA SER A 41 -0.02 2.42 -19.25
C SER A 41 -0.58 2.18 -20.67
N LEU A 42 -1.90 2.12 -20.80
CA LEU A 42 -2.57 1.96 -22.10
C LEU A 42 -2.40 3.20 -22.98
N ILE A 43 -2.54 4.40 -22.40
CA ILE A 43 -2.36 5.66 -23.15
C ILE A 43 -0.92 5.79 -23.60
N VAL A 44 0.05 5.61 -22.69
CA VAL A 44 1.48 5.66 -23.05
C VAL A 44 1.81 4.63 -24.12
N GLY A 45 1.38 3.37 -23.96
CA GLY A 45 1.67 2.31 -24.92
C GLY A 45 1.08 2.54 -26.32
N ASN A 46 -0.17 3.02 -26.39
CA ASN A 46 -0.86 3.21 -27.67
C ASN A 46 -0.40 4.47 -28.44
N PHE A 47 -0.08 5.55 -27.72
CA PHE A 47 0.28 6.83 -28.36
C PHE A 47 1.80 7.04 -28.51
N LEU A 48 2.61 6.54 -27.57
CA LEU A 48 4.06 6.75 -27.57
C LEU A 48 4.88 5.50 -27.95
N GLY A 49 4.21 4.33 -28.02
CA GLY A 49 4.82 3.09 -28.44
C GLY A 49 5.54 2.31 -27.33
N GLY A 50 6.20 1.19 -27.75
CA GLY A 50 6.77 0.20 -26.82
C GLY A 50 7.95 0.70 -26.00
N GLU A 51 8.81 1.55 -26.55
CA GLU A 51 9.96 2.12 -25.83
C GLU A 51 9.52 3.01 -24.66
N ALA A 52 8.52 3.86 -24.88
CA ALA A 52 7.96 4.70 -23.83
C ALA A 52 7.24 3.87 -22.75
N LEU A 53 6.51 2.82 -23.16
CA LEU A 53 5.89 1.89 -22.22
C LEU A 53 6.94 1.12 -21.40
N ALA A 54 8.06 0.71 -22.03
CA ALA A 54 9.18 0.08 -21.34
C ALA A 54 9.84 1.06 -20.34
N ALA A 55 9.97 2.34 -20.69
CA ALA A 55 10.49 3.37 -19.80
C ALA A 55 9.61 3.55 -18.55
N VAL A 56 8.28 3.62 -18.71
CA VAL A 56 7.32 3.68 -17.60
C VAL A 56 7.37 2.39 -16.76
N GLY A 57 7.40 1.24 -17.42
CA GLY A 57 7.43 -0.07 -16.76
C GLY A 57 8.69 -0.31 -15.93
N SER A 58 9.86 -0.03 -16.48
CA SER A 58 11.15 -0.15 -15.76
C SER A 58 11.23 0.78 -14.56
N SER A 59 10.67 1.98 -14.72
CA SER A 59 10.56 2.98 -13.65
C SER A 59 9.57 2.58 -12.55
N GLY A 60 8.54 1.81 -12.90
CA GLY A 60 7.45 1.44 -12.00
C GLY A 60 7.92 0.72 -10.74
N SER A 61 8.89 -0.19 -10.84
CA SER A 61 9.41 -0.95 -9.70
C SER A 61 10.07 -0.04 -8.65
N LEU A 62 10.81 0.97 -9.08
CA LEU A 62 11.47 1.91 -8.17
C LEU A 62 10.48 2.92 -7.57
N ILE A 63 9.53 3.40 -8.36
CA ILE A 63 8.41 4.20 -7.85
C ILE A 63 7.65 3.42 -6.77
N PHE A 64 7.36 2.15 -7.03
CA PHE A 64 6.65 1.29 -6.09
C PHE A 64 7.45 1.08 -4.79
N LEU A 65 8.76 0.88 -4.87
CA LEU A 65 9.64 0.77 -3.71
C LEU A 65 9.61 2.02 -2.84
N LEU A 66 9.72 3.20 -3.46
CA LEU A 66 9.75 4.48 -2.76
C LEU A 66 8.37 4.88 -2.22
N THR A 67 7.33 4.73 -3.03
CA THR A 67 5.95 4.99 -2.59
C THR A 67 5.49 3.99 -1.54
N GLY A 68 5.91 2.73 -1.63
CA GLY A 68 5.69 1.71 -0.62
C GLY A 68 6.30 2.07 0.73
N PHE A 69 7.51 2.62 0.73
CA PHE A 69 8.15 3.14 1.95
C PHE A 69 7.33 4.29 2.56
N VAL A 70 7.01 5.31 1.75
CA VAL A 70 6.22 6.47 2.20
C VAL A 70 4.85 6.05 2.72
N ASN A 71 4.16 5.16 2.01
CA ASN A 71 2.87 4.62 2.42
C ASN A 71 2.97 3.85 3.75
N GLY A 72 4.04 3.07 3.94
CA GLY A 72 4.28 2.36 5.19
C GLY A 72 4.48 3.31 6.36
N VAL A 73 5.28 4.38 6.18
CA VAL A 73 5.50 5.41 7.21
C VAL A 73 4.21 6.17 7.51
N ALA A 74 3.44 6.56 6.48
CA ALA A 74 2.17 7.24 6.64
C ALA A 74 1.13 6.37 7.37
N LEU A 75 1.08 5.06 7.06
CA LEU A 75 0.22 4.12 7.75
C LEU A 75 0.57 4.01 9.25
N GLY A 76 1.86 3.92 9.57
CA GLY A 76 2.31 3.86 10.97
C GLY A 76 2.00 5.14 11.74
N ALA A 77 2.23 6.31 11.14
CA ALA A 77 1.80 7.59 11.71
C ALA A 77 0.29 7.61 11.95
N GLY A 78 -0.49 7.09 10.99
CA GLY A 78 -1.93 6.94 11.10
C GLY A 78 -2.38 6.07 12.28
N VAL A 79 -1.65 5.01 12.58
CA VAL A 79 -1.92 4.16 13.76
C VAL A 79 -1.77 4.95 15.06
N LEU A 80 -0.72 5.76 15.19
CA LEU A 80 -0.50 6.61 16.36
C LEU A 80 -1.61 7.66 16.52
N ILE A 81 -1.94 8.35 15.42
CA ILE A 81 -3.03 9.33 15.37
C ILE A 81 -4.38 8.67 15.74
N ALA A 82 -4.67 7.49 15.20
CA ALA A 82 -5.89 6.74 15.50
C ALA A 82 -6.00 6.38 17.00
N ARG A 83 -4.86 6.04 17.63
CA ARG A 83 -4.80 5.74 19.06
C ARG A 83 -5.17 6.95 19.91
N TYR A 84 -4.56 8.11 19.67
CA TYR A 84 -4.89 9.34 20.39
C TYR A 84 -6.32 9.80 20.14
N PHE A 85 -6.79 9.67 18.89
CA PHE A 85 -8.18 9.95 18.55
C PHE A 85 -9.16 9.06 19.33
N GLY A 86 -8.88 7.76 19.43
CA GLY A 86 -9.67 6.81 20.23
C GLY A 86 -9.66 7.12 21.72
N ALA A 87 -8.51 7.51 22.25
CA ALA A 87 -8.32 7.92 23.65
C ALA A 87 -8.98 9.28 23.97
N LYS A 88 -9.40 10.05 22.97
CA LYS A 88 -9.87 11.43 23.10
C LYS A 88 -8.79 12.35 23.72
N ASP A 89 -7.52 12.01 23.55
CA ASP A 89 -6.38 12.84 23.93
C ASP A 89 -6.10 13.84 22.82
N TRP A 90 -6.79 14.96 22.89
CA TRP A 90 -6.77 15.99 21.82
C TRP A 90 -5.44 16.72 21.73
N GLU A 91 -4.71 16.87 22.84
CA GLU A 91 -3.42 17.54 22.85
C GLU A 91 -2.36 16.69 22.12
N SER A 92 -2.25 15.40 22.49
CA SER A 92 -1.34 14.47 21.82
C SER A 92 -1.74 14.24 20.37
N LEU A 93 -3.04 14.18 20.07
CA LEU A 93 -3.57 14.10 18.70
C LEU A 93 -3.09 15.26 17.84
N GLU A 94 -3.23 16.48 18.34
CA GLU A 94 -2.80 17.69 17.63
C GLU A 94 -1.29 17.67 17.35
N LYS A 95 -0.49 17.37 18.36
CA LYS A 95 0.98 17.25 18.22
C LYS A 95 1.37 16.16 17.21
N ALA A 96 0.76 14.98 17.29
CA ALA A 96 1.02 13.86 16.38
C ALA A 96 0.67 14.22 14.92
N ILE A 97 -0.47 14.86 14.68
CA ILE A 97 -0.89 15.30 13.34
C ILE A 97 0.10 16.32 12.77
N HIS A 98 0.44 17.38 13.51
CA HIS A 98 1.32 18.44 13.02
C HIS A 98 2.76 17.94 12.82
N THR A 99 3.26 17.04 13.68
CA THR A 99 4.55 16.36 13.51
C THR A 99 4.55 15.46 12.26
N THR A 100 3.47 14.73 12.02
CA THR A 100 3.31 13.90 10.80
C THR A 100 3.31 14.75 9.53
N VAL A 101 2.66 15.90 9.54
CA VAL A 101 2.68 16.86 8.42
C VAL A 101 4.09 17.40 8.21
N ALA A 102 4.79 17.81 9.28
CA ALA A 102 6.17 18.30 9.20
C ALA A 102 7.12 17.22 8.63
N LEU A 103 6.97 15.96 9.09
CA LEU A 103 7.74 14.84 8.58
C LEU A 103 7.44 14.57 7.10
N GLY A 104 6.17 14.64 6.69
CA GLY A 104 5.75 14.49 5.30
C GLY A 104 6.37 15.55 4.39
N LEU A 105 6.37 16.83 4.81
CA LEU A 105 7.02 17.91 4.07
C LEU A 105 8.54 17.68 3.94
N ALA A 106 9.20 17.34 5.04
CA ALA A 106 10.64 17.07 5.04
C ALA A 106 10.99 15.85 4.15
N ALA A 107 10.28 14.74 4.32
CA ALA A 107 10.48 13.53 3.52
C ALA A 107 10.18 13.78 2.03
N GLY A 108 9.10 14.50 1.71
CA GLY A 108 8.76 14.88 0.35
C GLY A 108 9.83 15.76 -0.29
N ALA A 109 10.34 16.74 0.43
CA ALA A 109 11.43 17.60 -0.05
C ALA A 109 12.73 16.80 -0.29
N VAL A 110 13.10 15.93 0.66
CA VAL A 110 14.27 15.05 0.50
C VAL A 110 14.11 14.13 -0.69
N LEU A 111 12.95 13.47 -0.86
CA LEU A 111 12.68 12.60 -2.00
C LEU A 111 12.72 13.36 -3.33
N THR A 112 12.22 14.61 -3.36
CA THR A 112 12.28 15.46 -4.55
C THR A 112 13.74 15.74 -4.92
N VAL A 113 14.54 16.24 -3.98
CA VAL A 113 15.94 16.61 -4.26
C VAL A 113 16.79 15.38 -4.62
N VAL A 114 16.74 14.36 -3.75
CA VAL A 114 17.54 13.12 -3.94
C VAL A 114 17.10 12.38 -5.20
N GLY A 115 15.79 12.27 -5.43
CA GLY A 115 15.24 11.58 -6.58
C GLY A 115 15.62 12.25 -7.90
N VAL A 116 15.45 13.58 -8.00
CA VAL A 116 15.81 14.34 -9.21
C VAL A 116 17.30 14.24 -9.53
N ILE A 117 18.18 14.33 -8.52
CA ILE A 117 19.64 14.31 -8.69
C ILE A 117 20.11 12.89 -9.02
N LEU A 118 19.66 11.87 -8.27
CA LEU A 118 20.17 10.51 -8.40
C LEU A 118 19.48 9.67 -9.49
N THR A 119 18.42 10.17 -10.13
CA THR A 119 17.70 9.43 -11.18
C THR A 119 18.61 8.80 -12.23
N PRO A 120 19.58 9.53 -12.87
CA PRO A 120 20.42 8.92 -13.90
C PRO A 120 21.29 7.79 -13.36
N GLN A 121 21.88 7.98 -12.18
CA GLN A 121 22.73 6.98 -11.52
C GLN A 121 21.94 5.72 -11.18
N ILE A 122 20.75 5.89 -10.63
CA ILE A 122 19.88 4.76 -10.23
C ILE A 122 19.49 3.94 -11.46
N LEU A 123 19.07 4.59 -12.55
CA LEU A 123 18.69 3.90 -13.78
C LEU A 123 19.90 3.19 -14.44
N HIS A 124 21.09 3.79 -14.37
CA HIS A 124 22.31 3.14 -14.83
C HIS A 124 22.65 1.89 -13.98
N TRP A 125 22.56 1.97 -12.65
CA TRP A 125 22.77 0.82 -11.77
C TRP A 125 21.73 -0.29 -11.95
N MET A 126 20.52 0.06 -12.39
CA MET A 126 19.47 -0.90 -12.75
C MET A 126 19.72 -1.60 -14.09
N GLY A 127 20.75 -1.18 -14.85
CA GLY A 127 21.04 -1.75 -16.16
C GLY A 127 19.98 -1.39 -17.22
N THR A 128 19.36 -0.19 -17.12
CA THR A 128 18.39 0.27 -18.09
C THR A 128 19.05 0.38 -19.48
N PRO A 129 18.49 -0.24 -20.56
CA PRO A 129 19.06 -0.19 -21.90
C PRO A 129 19.24 1.24 -22.42
N GLU A 130 20.25 1.46 -23.26
CA GLU A 130 20.62 2.79 -23.77
C GLU A 130 19.53 3.44 -24.63
N ASP A 131 18.75 2.65 -25.35
CA ASP A 131 17.62 3.08 -26.18
C ASP A 131 16.41 3.59 -25.31
N VAL A 132 16.28 3.11 -24.09
CA VAL A 132 15.17 3.45 -23.20
C VAL A 132 15.57 4.46 -22.11
N ILE A 133 16.87 4.57 -21.77
CA ILE A 133 17.34 5.35 -20.62
C ILE A 133 16.96 6.83 -20.70
N GLY A 134 16.96 7.43 -21.90
CA GLY A 134 16.57 8.82 -22.11
C GLY A 134 15.13 9.09 -21.68
N ASN A 135 14.20 8.27 -22.12
CA ASN A 135 12.79 8.33 -21.75
C ASN A 135 12.57 8.03 -20.27
N SER A 136 13.30 7.04 -19.73
CA SER A 136 13.24 6.69 -18.30
C SER A 136 13.73 7.84 -17.43
N VAL A 137 14.83 8.49 -17.76
CA VAL A 137 15.34 9.67 -17.02
C VAL A 137 14.34 10.81 -17.07
N ALA A 138 13.75 11.11 -18.23
CA ALA A 138 12.77 12.18 -18.40
C ALA A 138 11.52 11.92 -17.53
N TYR A 139 10.98 10.69 -17.58
CA TYR A 139 9.82 10.28 -16.79
C TYR A 139 10.12 10.34 -15.28
N PHE A 140 11.24 9.76 -14.86
CA PHE A 140 11.60 9.64 -13.45
C PHE A 140 11.90 10.97 -12.79
N ARG A 141 12.70 11.81 -13.44
CA ARG A 141 12.99 13.16 -12.92
C ARG A 141 11.73 13.97 -12.75
N THR A 142 10.84 13.91 -13.76
CA THR A 142 9.54 14.59 -13.67
C THR A 142 8.73 14.04 -12.51
N TYR A 143 8.62 12.72 -12.35
CA TYR A 143 7.90 12.11 -11.25
C TYR A 143 8.44 12.55 -9.88
N PHE A 144 9.77 12.49 -9.69
CA PHE A 144 10.39 12.91 -8.42
C PHE A 144 10.25 14.40 -8.14
N PHE A 145 10.22 15.24 -9.16
CA PHE A 145 9.95 16.67 -8.97
C PHE A 145 8.62 16.91 -8.26
N GLY A 146 7.63 16.08 -8.51
CA GLY A 146 6.32 16.16 -7.85
C GLY A 146 6.14 15.22 -6.64
N SER A 147 7.16 14.51 -6.18
CA SER A 147 7.03 13.52 -5.11
C SER A 147 6.49 14.10 -3.81
N ILE A 148 6.73 15.39 -3.53
CA ILE A 148 6.15 16.07 -2.37
C ILE A 148 4.62 16.05 -2.40
N ALA A 149 3.98 16.17 -3.57
CA ALA A 149 2.52 16.10 -3.69
C ALA A 149 1.99 14.70 -3.36
N VAL A 150 2.68 13.66 -3.84
CA VAL A 150 2.35 12.25 -3.54
C VAL A 150 2.47 11.99 -2.05
N VAL A 151 3.57 12.40 -1.41
CA VAL A 151 3.80 12.24 0.03
C VAL A 151 2.72 12.97 0.82
N MET A 152 2.44 14.22 0.47
CA MET A 152 1.45 15.04 1.19
C MET A 152 0.03 14.49 1.03
N TYR A 153 -0.33 13.98 -0.15
CA TYR A 153 -1.61 13.29 -0.29
C TYR A 153 -1.70 12.07 0.65
N ASN A 154 -0.67 11.22 0.69
CA ASN A 154 -0.66 10.04 1.56
C ASN A 154 -0.73 10.40 3.05
N VAL A 155 -0.03 11.43 3.47
CA VAL A 155 -0.11 11.97 4.84
C VAL A 155 -1.52 12.48 5.14
N GLY A 156 -2.09 13.31 4.27
CA GLY A 156 -3.45 13.83 4.44
C GLY A 156 -4.52 12.74 4.47
N ALA A 157 -4.41 11.75 3.57
CA ALA A 157 -5.29 10.59 3.53
C ALA A 157 -5.17 9.74 4.80
N SER A 158 -3.95 9.49 5.27
CA SER A 158 -3.68 8.74 6.51
C SER A 158 -4.29 9.45 7.73
N ILE A 159 -4.13 10.77 7.87
CA ILE A 159 -4.75 11.54 8.96
C ILE A 159 -6.28 11.42 8.92
N LEU A 160 -6.91 11.60 7.75
CA LEU A 160 -8.35 11.50 7.60
C LEU A 160 -8.87 10.09 7.91
N GLN A 161 -8.18 9.05 7.43
CA GLN A 161 -8.53 7.67 7.73
C GLN A 161 -8.37 7.35 9.22
N SER A 162 -7.33 7.87 9.87
CA SER A 162 -7.07 7.64 11.30
C SER A 162 -8.17 8.16 12.21
N VAL A 163 -8.87 9.23 11.80
CA VAL A 163 -10.04 9.77 12.50
C VAL A 163 -11.36 9.16 12.02
N GLY A 164 -11.32 8.08 11.26
CA GLY A 164 -12.50 7.33 10.79
C GLY A 164 -13.13 7.86 9.49
N ASN A 165 -12.52 8.84 8.83
CA ASN A 165 -13.03 9.41 7.58
C ASN A 165 -12.32 8.81 6.36
N SER A 166 -12.77 7.64 5.89
CA SER A 166 -12.27 7.01 4.66
C SER A 166 -12.95 7.53 3.38
N ARG A 167 -14.11 8.19 3.51
CA ARG A 167 -14.89 8.68 2.36
C ARG A 167 -14.24 9.88 1.67
N SER A 168 -13.62 10.78 2.44
CA SER A 168 -13.00 11.98 1.87
C SER A 168 -11.77 11.64 1.01
N PRO A 169 -10.78 10.83 1.48
CA PRO A 169 -9.69 10.37 0.63
C PRO A 169 -10.15 9.65 -0.63
N MET A 170 -11.19 8.79 -0.53
CA MET A 170 -11.78 8.12 -1.69
C MET A 170 -12.23 9.12 -2.76
N LYS A 171 -13.00 10.13 -2.37
CA LYS A 171 -13.48 11.15 -3.32
C LYS A 171 -12.32 11.91 -3.98
N TYR A 172 -11.29 12.24 -3.21
CA TYR A 172 -10.14 12.98 -3.72
C TYR A 172 -9.30 12.16 -4.68
N LEU A 173 -9.14 10.86 -4.39
CA LEU A 173 -8.42 9.97 -5.29
C LEU A 173 -9.20 9.72 -6.58
N ILE A 174 -10.52 9.52 -6.51
CA ILE A 174 -11.36 9.40 -7.72
C ILE A 174 -11.24 10.65 -8.58
N THR A 175 -11.33 11.84 -7.97
CA THR A 175 -11.16 13.11 -8.70
C THR A 175 -9.78 13.19 -9.34
N ALA A 176 -8.72 12.84 -8.61
CA ALA A 176 -7.36 12.83 -9.13
C ALA A 176 -7.19 11.82 -10.28
N SER A 177 -7.76 10.62 -10.16
CA SER A 177 -7.71 9.60 -11.21
C SER A 177 -8.38 10.07 -12.51
N LEU A 178 -9.54 10.72 -12.42
CA LEU A 178 -10.21 11.29 -13.58
C LEU A 178 -9.41 12.42 -14.23
N ILE A 179 -8.85 13.32 -13.41
CA ILE A 179 -7.97 14.40 -13.89
C ILE A 179 -6.75 13.82 -14.58
N ASN A 180 -6.12 12.80 -14.00
CA ASN A 180 -4.94 12.14 -14.58
C ASN A 180 -5.24 11.60 -15.98
N ILE A 181 -6.31 10.78 -16.13
CA ILE A 181 -6.70 10.22 -17.43
C ILE A 181 -6.97 11.31 -18.48
N VAL A 182 -7.69 12.38 -18.07
CA VAL A 182 -7.97 13.50 -18.99
C VAL A 182 -6.69 14.22 -19.40
N LEU A 183 -5.77 14.45 -18.46
CA LEU A 183 -4.49 15.11 -18.77
C LEU A 183 -3.56 14.22 -19.61
N ASP A 184 -3.54 12.91 -19.38
CA ASP A 184 -2.76 11.97 -20.21
C ASP A 184 -3.28 11.97 -21.65
N LEU A 185 -4.59 11.88 -21.84
CA LEU A 185 -5.19 11.97 -23.18
C LEU A 185 -4.91 13.32 -23.85
N LEU A 186 -4.97 14.42 -23.08
CA LEU A 186 -4.68 15.75 -23.60
C LEU A 186 -3.21 15.92 -23.96
N PHE A 187 -2.31 15.62 -23.04
CA PHE A 187 -0.87 15.88 -23.23
C PHE A 187 -0.23 14.90 -24.22
N ILE A 188 -0.56 13.62 -24.12
CA ILE A 188 0.02 12.58 -24.96
C ILE A 188 -0.80 12.39 -26.23
N GLY A 189 -2.13 12.23 -26.12
CA GLY A 189 -2.99 11.91 -27.26
C GLY A 189 -3.22 13.09 -28.20
N VAL A 190 -3.46 14.29 -27.65
CA VAL A 190 -3.80 15.48 -28.45
C VAL A 190 -2.57 16.35 -28.77
N LEU A 191 -1.76 16.66 -27.73
CA LEU A 191 -0.61 17.55 -27.86
C LEU A 191 0.67 16.85 -28.33
N GLY A 192 0.71 15.51 -28.31
CA GLY A 192 1.85 14.74 -28.78
C GLY A 192 3.12 14.88 -27.90
N TYR A 193 2.96 15.20 -26.62
CA TYR A 193 4.11 15.30 -25.71
C TYR A 193 4.65 13.92 -25.38
N GLY A 194 5.97 13.85 -25.09
CA GLY A 194 6.65 12.60 -24.74
C GLY A 194 6.29 12.05 -23.37
N VAL A 195 6.97 10.97 -22.99
CA VAL A 195 6.68 10.19 -21.76
C VAL A 195 6.72 10.99 -20.44
N ALA A 196 7.50 12.07 -20.38
CA ALA A 196 7.54 12.98 -19.23
C ALA A 196 6.18 13.63 -18.95
N ALA A 197 5.33 13.77 -19.97
CA ALA A 197 3.98 14.33 -19.82
C ALA A 197 3.05 13.44 -18.98
N ALA A 198 3.18 12.11 -19.06
CA ALA A 198 2.47 11.19 -18.19
C ALA A 198 2.84 11.40 -16.71
N ALA A 199 4.14 11.51 -16.41
CA ALA A 199 4.58 11.83 -15.06
C ALA A 199 4.06 13.20 -14.60
N PHE A 200 4.03 14.20 -15.49
CA PHE A 200 3.52 15.53 -15.17
C PHE A 200 2.00 15.53 -14.91
N ALA A 201 1.21 14.78 -15.68
CA ALA A 201 -0.21 14.58 -15.45
C ALA A 201 -0.46 13.93 -14.07
N THR A 202 0.36 12.93 -13.72
CA THR A 202 0.32 12.30 -12.38
C THR A 202 0.62 13.30 -11.27
N ILE A 203 1.61 14.16 -11.42
CA ILE A 203 1.95 15.20 -10.43
C ILE A 203 0.79 16.18 -10.24
N ILE A 204 0.20 16.67 -11.33
CA ILE A 204 -0.93 17.60 -11.25
C ILE A 204 -2.10 16.94 -10.50
N SER A 205 -2.48 15.74 -10.88
CA SER A 205 -3.58 15.01 -10.27
C SER A 205 -3.34 14.71 -8.78
N GLN A 206 -2.13 14.30 -8.41
CA GLN A 206 -1.73 14.08 -7.01
C GLN A 206 -1.69 15.40 -6.22
N SER A 207 -1.26 16.50 -6.85
CA SER A 207 -1.31 17.83 -6.23
C SER A 207 -2.73 18.27 -5.93
N VAL A 208 -3.67 18.04 -6.84
CA VAL A 208 -5.10 18.33 -6.63
C VAL A 208 -5.63 17.52 -5.45
N SER A 209 -5.35 16.21 -5.39
CA SER A 209 -5.79 15.38 -4.26
C SER A 209 -5.17 15.79 -2.93
N ALA A 210 -3.89 16.19 -2.90
CA ALA A 210 -3.23 16.73 -1.72
C ALA A 210 -3.89 18.04 -1.25
N ILE A 211 -4.12 18.98 -2.17
CA ILE A 211 -4.79 20.24 -1.89
C ILE A 211 -6.20 19.99 -1.32
N LEU A 212 -6.97 19.10 -1.91
CA LEU A 212 -8.32 18.76 -1.42
C LEU A 212 -8.27 18.14 -0.01
N ALA A 213 -7.32 17.22 0.25
CA ALA A 213 -7.14 16.61 1.55
C ALA A 213 -6.77 17.65 2.62
N PHE A 214 -5.78 18.50 2.35
CA PHE A 214 -5.36 19.54 3.28
C PHE A 214 -6.40 20.66 3.43
N SER A 215 -7.11 21.03 2.38
CA SER A 215 -8.24 21.96 2.48
C SER A 215 -9.32 21.44 3.44
N LYS A 216 -9.60 20.12 3.41
CA LYS A 216 -10.54 19.50 4.35
C LYS A 216 -10.02 19.53 5.78
N LEU A 217 -8.73 19.19 5.97
CA LEU A 217 -8.09 19.23 7.29
C LEU A 217 -8.04 20.63 7.89
N MET A 218 -7.71 21.66 7.08
CA MET A 218 -7.61 23.06 7.53
C MET A 218 -8.96 23.70 7.81
N ARG A 219 -9.99 23.37 7.01
CA ARG A 219 -11.35 23.91 7.19
C ARG A 219 -12.15 23.19 8.26
N SER A 220 -11.62 22.12 8.84
CA SER A 220 -12.28 21.42 9.93
C SER A 220 -12.30 22.28 11.19
N LYS A 221 -13.40 22.15 11.96
CA LYS A 221 -13.53 22.74 13.31
C LYS A 221 -13.29 21.69 14.41
N GLU A 222 -12.92 20.49 14.03
CA GLU A 222 -12.70 19.35 14.91
C GLU A 222 -11.27 19.39 15.48
N ALA A 223 -11.02 18.61 16.52
CA ALA A 223 -9.72 18.53 17.19
C ALA A 223 -8.57 18.02 16.28
N TRP A 224 -8.89 17.42 15.14
CA TRP A 224 -7.92 16.96 14.13
C TRP A 224 -7.66 18.00 13.03
N ALA A 225 -8.07 19.24 13.20
CA ALA A 225 -7.79 20.32 12.23
C ALA A 225 -6.29 20.61 12.14
N VAL A 226 -5.81 20.84 10.92
CA VAL A 226 -4.42 21.23 10.65
C VAL A 226 -4.30 22.75 10.55
N SER A 227 -3.34 23.31 11.28
CA SER A 227 -2.95 24.71 11.17
C SER A 227 -1.48 24.80 10.78
N TRP A 228 -1.16 25.46 9.66
CA TRP A 228 0.23 25.63 9.20
C TRP A 228 1.14 26.29 10.23
N ARG A 229 0.60 27.15 11.09
CA ARG A 229 1.36 27.82 12.17
C ARG A 229 1.82 26.88 13.27
N LYS A 230 1.16 25.70 13.39
CA LYS A 230 1.45 24.68 14.39
C LYS A 230 2.31 23.53 13.82
N VAL A 231 2.57 23.53 12.51
CA VAL A 231 3.41 22.49 11.86
C VAL A 231 4.83 22.67 12.35
N ARG A 232 5.26 21.73 13.18
CA ARG A 232 6.61 21.66 13.76
C ARG A 232 6.91 20.25 14.22
N PHE A 233 8.15 19.94 14.38
CA PHE A 233 8.57 18.67 14.99
C PHE A 233 8.41 18.75 16.51
N ASP A 234 7.70 17.78 17.06
CA ASP A 234 7.66 17.48 18.49
C ASP A 234 8.45 16.20 18.71
N GLY A 235 9.51 16.25 19.52
CA GLY A 235 10.47 15.16 19.66
C GLY A 235 9.84 13.83 20.08
N PRO A 236 9.06 13.77 21.15
CA PRO A 236 8.33 12.57 21.56
C PRO A 236 7.38 12.02 20.49
N MET A 237 6.63 12.90 19.81
CA MET A 237 5.71 12.49 18.74
C MET A 237 6.46 11.99 17.52
N LEU A 238 7.55 12.65 17.13
CA LEU A 238 8.41 12.21 16.03
C LEU A 238 8.98 10.81 16.30
N HIS A 239 9.47 10.57 17.51
CA HIS A 239 9.94 9.24 17.91
C HIS A 239 8.83 8.19 17.79
N GLY A 240 7.61 8.48 18.28
CA GLY A 240 6.46 7.60 18.15
C GLY A 240 6.05 7.33 16.72
N VAL A 241 6.03 8.35 15.85
CA VAL A 241 5.72 8.22 14.42
C VAL A 241 6.77 7.35 13.72
N ILE A 242 8.06 7.56 14.02
CA ILE A 242 9.15 6.76 13.43
C ILE A 242 9.06 5.30 13.90
N LEU A 243 8.87 5.04 15.20
CA LEU A 243 8.75 3.68 15.72
C LEU A 243 7.58 2.91 15.10
N GLN A 244 6.46 3.57 14.81
CA GLN A 244 5.29 2.93 14.20
C GLN A 244 5.40 2.85 12.66
N GLY A 245 5.99 3.86 12.03
CA GLY A 245 6.00 4.00 10.58
C GLY A 245 7.20 3.35 9.90
N LEU A 246 8.40 3.53 10.44
CA LEU A 246 9.62 3.03 9.83
C LEU A 246 9.62 1.51 9.61
N PRO A 247 9.17 0.67 10.57
CA PRO A 247 9.08 -0.77 10.33
C PRO A 247 8.16 -1.12 9.17
N SER A 248 7.01 -0.45 9.05
CA SER A 248 6.07 -0.69 7.94
C SER A 248 6.64 -0.21 6.60
N GLY A 249 7.37 0.91 6.58
CA GLY A 249 8.08 1.41 5.39
C GLY A 249 9.15 0.43 4.92
N ILE A 250 10.03 -0.02 5.82
CA ILE A 250 11.06 -1.02 5.53
C ILE A 250 10.43 -2.31 5.03
N GLN A 251 9.39 -2.81 5.71
CA GLN A 251 8.67 -4.01 5.30
C GLN A 251 8.19 -3.93 3.85
N ASN A 252 7.51 -2.85 3.46
CA ASN A 252 6.99 -2.69 2.10
C ASN A 252 8.13 -2.62 1.06
N SER A 253 9.19 -1.87 1.36
CA SER A 253 10.34 -1.73 0.45
C SER A 253 11.08 -3.05 0.24
N VAL A 254 11.33 -3.80 1.32
CA VAL A 254 12.06 -5.08 1.21
C VAL A 254 11.20 -6.16 0.53
N ILE A 255 9.88 -6.19 0.77
CA ILE A 255 8.98 -7.08 0.03
C ILE A 255 9.00 -6.75 -1.47
N SER A 256 8.99 -5.46 -1.83
CA SER A 256 9.09 -5.04 -3.24
C SER A 256 10.39 -5.51 -3.88
N LEU A 257 11.52 -5.38 -3.18
CA LEU A 257 12.81 -5.86 -3.64
C LEU A 257 12.83 -7.40 -3.79
N ALA A 258 12.25 -8.12 -2.84
CA ALA A 258 12.13 -9.59 -2.91
C ALA A 258 11.31 -10.02 -4.14
N ASN A 259 10.24 -9.30 -4.48
CA ASN A 259 9.44 -9.56 -5.67
C ASN A 259 10.24 -9.35 -6.97
N VAL A 260 11.16 -8.38 -7.01
CA VAL A 260 12.08 -8.20 -8.15
C VAL A 260 12.97 -9.43 -8.33
N ILE A 261 13.49 -10.00 -7.24
CA ILE A 261 14.32 -11.23 -7.28
C ILE A 261 13.47 -12.42 -7.76
N VAL A 262 12.24 -12.55 -7.28
CA VAL A 262 11.32 -13.61 -7.76
C VAL A 262 11.04 -13.45 -9.25
N GLN A 263 10.80 -12.21 -9.72
CA GLN A 263 10.58 -11.92 -11.13
C GLN A 263 11.82 -12.28 -11.99
N ALA A 264 13.02 -11.99 -11.50
CA ALA A 264 14.25 -12.39 -12.20
C ALA A 264 14.34 -13.91 -12.38
N ASN A 265 13.92 -14.70 -11.38
CA ASN A 265 13.83 -16.16 -11.50
C ASN A 265 12.74 -16.61 -12.48
N ILE A 266 11.59 -15.93 -12.56
CA ILE A 266 10.56 -16.21 -13.58
C ILE A 266 11.13 -15.94 -14.97
N ASN A 267 11.85 -14.84 -15.15
CA ASN A 267 12.44 -14.45 -16.45
C ASN A 267 13.44 -15.47 -16.99
N SER A 268 14.11 -16.25 -16.11
CA SER A 268 15.03 -17.31 -16.54
C SER A 268 14.33 -18.48 -17.27
N PHE A 269 13.02 -18.59 -17.16
CA PHE A 269 12.20 -19.59 -17.88
C PHE A 269 11.77 -19.12 -19.28
N GLY A 270 12.19 -17.94 -19.70
CA GLY A 270 11.98 -17.41 -21.04
C GLY A 270 10.79 -16.47 -21.19
N ALA A 271 10.65 -15.91 -22.39
CA ALA A 271 9.69 -14.84 -22.68
C ALA A 271 8.22 -15.27 -22.49
N LEU A 272 7.88 -16.50 -22.84
CA LEU A 272 6.51 -17.03 -22.70
C LEU A 272 6.09 -17.11 -21.23
N ALA A 273 6.98 -17.62 -20.37
CA ALA A 273 6.75 -17.67 -18.92
C ALA A 273 6.64 -16.27 -18.33
N MET A 274 7.51 -15.35 -18.73
CA MET A 274 7.46 -13.96 -18.29
C MET A 274 6.14 -13.27 -18.68
N ALA A 275 5.68 -13.45 -19.92
CA ALA A 275 4.42 -12.88 -20.40
C ALA A 275 3.20 -13.48 -19.67
N GLY A 276 3.18 -14.80 -19.46
CA GLY A 276 2.09 -15.51 -18.77
C GLY A 276 2.00 -15.11 -17.30
N CYS A 277 3.11 -15.10 -16.58
CA CYS A 277 3.18 -14.66 -15.20
C CYS A 277 2.87 -13.16 -15.05
N GLY A 278 3.30 -12.33 -16.01
CA GLY A 278 2.97 -10.92 -16.06
C GLY A 278 1.46 -10.67 -16.23
N SER A 279 0.80 -11.46 -17.07
CA SER A 279 -0.66 -11.42 -17.24
C SER A 279 -1.40 -11.81 -15.96
N TYR A 280 -0.96 -12.89 -15.30
CA TYR A 280 -1.50 -13.27 -13.99
C TYR A 280 -1.30 -12.18 -12.93
N SER A 281 -0.13 -11.54 -12.88
CA SER A 281 0.16 -10.48 -11.89
C SER A 281 -0.81 -9.30 -12.02
N LYS A 282 -1.29 -8.98 -13.22
CA LYS A 282 -2.33 -7.96 -13.42
C LYS A 282 -3.66 -8.39 -12.81
N VAL A 283 -4.06 -9.65 -12.98
CA VAL A 283 -5.26 -10.22 -12.36
C VAL A 283 -5.13 -10.25 -10.83
N GLU A 284 -3.97 -10.70 -10.33
CA GLU A 284 -3.65 -10.75 -8.91
C GLU A 284 -3.71 -9.37 -8.25
N GLY A 285 -3.27 -8.30 -8.94
CA GLY A 285 -3.34 -6.94 -8.44
C GLY A 285 -4.76 -6.52 -8.03
N PHE A 286 -5.78 -6.94 -8.77
CA PHE A 286 -7.19 -6.73 -8.40
C PHE A 286 -7.63 -7.64 -7.25
N ALA A 287 -7.16 -8.88 -7.23
CA ALA A 287 -7.48 -9.85 -6.17
C ALA A 287 -6.91 -9.44 -4.80
N PHE A 288 -5.82 -8.69 -4.77
CA PHE A 288 -5.21 -8.16 -3.55
C PHE A 288 -5.98 -7.00 -2.89
N LEU A 289 -6.86 -6.32 -3.61
CA LEU A 289 -7.56 -5.14 -3.10
C LEU A 289 -8.37 -5.40 -1.82
N PRO A 290 -9.19 -6.45 -1.72
CA PRO A 290 -9.90 -6.77 -0.48
C PRO A 290 -8.97 -7.00 0.70
N VAL A 291 -7.87 -7.73 0.46
CA VAL A 291 -6.89 -8.10 1.49
C VAL A 291 -6.26 -6.86 2.11
N THR A 292 -5.76 -5.95 1.27
CA THR A 292 -5.11 -4.71 1.72
C THR A 292 -6.10 -3.78 2.43
N CYS A 293 -7.33 -3.67 1.95
CA CYS A 293 -8.36 -2.82 2.54
C CYS A 293 -8.73 -3.26 3.96
N PHE A 294 -8.95 -4.56 4.18
CA PHE A 294 -9.25 -5.06 5.51
C PHE A 294 -8.06 -4.96 6.45
N SER A 295 -6.83 -5.16 5.97
CA SER A 295 -5.62 -4.95 6.77
C SER A 295 -5.52 -3.49 7.27
N MET A 296 -5.76 -2.51 6.39
CA MET A 296 -5.76 -1.09 6.77
C MET A 296 -6.92 -0.74 7.71
N ALA A 297 -8.12 -1.26 7.43
CA ALA A 297 -9.28 -1.05 8.27
C ALA A 297 -9.08 -1.63 9.69
N LEU A 298 -8.49 -2.83 9.79
CA LEU A 298 -8.16 -3.45 11.07
C LEU A 298 -7.11 -2.65 11.84
N ALA A 299 -6.06 -2.14 11.18
CA ALA A 299 -5.05 -1.32 11.84
C ALA A 299 -5.67 -0.08 12.50
N THR A 300 -6.52 0.64 11.78
CA THR A 300 -7.21 1.83 12.30
C THR A 300 -8.25 1.47 13.37
N PHE A 301 -9.08 0.45 13.11
CA PHE A 301 -10.12 0.01 14.05
C PHE A 301 -9.53 -0.44 15.40
N VAL A 302 -8.51 -1.30 15.34
CA VAL A 302 -7.82 -1.82 16.53
C VAL A 302 -7.18 -0.67 17.29
N SER A 303 -6.45 0.22 16.60
CA SER A 303 -5.75 1.33 17.25
C SER A 303 -6.72 2.30 17.95
N GLN A 304 -7.84 2.69 17.30
CA GLN A 304 -8.86 3.53 17.92
C GLN A 304 -9.50 2.86 19.16
N ASN A 305 -9.81 1.57 19.07
CA ASN A 305 -10.46 0.87 20.19
C ASN A 305 -9.49 0.55 21.34
N VAL A 306 -8.20 0.34 21.04
CA VAL A 306 -7.15 0.28 22.07
C VAL A 306 -7.04 1.63 22.78
N GLY A 307 -6.94 2.73 22.02
CA GLY A 307 -6.94 4.07 22.60
C GLY A 307 -8.17 4.37 23.46
N ALA A 308 -9.34 3.91 23.02
CA ALA A 308 -10.60 4.06 23.78
C ALA A 308 -10.73 3.11 24.99
N GLY A 309 -9.77 2.24 25.27
CA GLY A 309 -9.84 1.28 26.37
C GLY A 309 -10.95 0.23 26.20
N LYS A 310 -11.27 -0.19 24.96
CA LYS A 310 -12.38 -1.10 24.66
C LYS A 310 -11.89 -2.48 24.14
N PRO A 311 -11.25 -3.32 24.96
CA PRO A 311 -10.67 -4.59 24.53
C PRO A 311 -11.68 -5.57 23.94
N ASP A 312 -12.90 -5.62 24.44
CA ASP A 312 -13.96 -6.50 23.90
C ASP A 312 -14.31 -6.11 22.45
N ARG A 313 -14.32 -4.82 22.14
CA ARG A 313 -14.53 -4.37 20.77
C ARG A 313 -13.35 -4.71 19.86
N VAL A 314 -12.13 -4.63 20.39
CA VAL A 314 -10.92 -5.05 19.66
C VAL A 314 -11.06 -6.52 19.25
N HIS A 315 -11.38 -7.43 20.18
CA HIS A 315 -11.57 -8.85 19.88
C HIS A 315 -12.69 -9.11 18.86
N LYS A 316 -13.84 -8.44 19.01
CA LYS A 316 -14.96 -8.57 18.06
C LYS A 316 -14.56 -8.06 16.67
N GLY A 317 -13.85 -6.93 16.59
CA GLY A 317 -13.38 -6.36 15.35
C GLY A 317 -12.32 -7.22 14.65
N MET A 318 -11.36 -7.75 15.41
CA MET A 318 -10.35 -8.69 14.89
C MET A 318 -11.02 -9.91 14.26
N ARG A 319 -11.93 -10.57 14.97
CA ARG A 319 -12.67 -11.74 14.46
C ARG A 319 -13.45 -11.41 13.20
N PHE A 320 -14.25 -10.34 13.24
CA PHE A 320 -15.08 -9.94 12.11
C PHE A 320 -14.22 -9.60 10.87
N GLY A 321 -13.20 -8.73 11.04
CA GLY A 321 -12.35 -8.29 9.93
C GLY A 321 -11.54 -9.42 9.31
N VAL A 322 -11.00 -10.34 10.12
CA VAL A 322 -10.28 -11.52 9.63
C VAL A 322 -11.21 -12.45 8.86
N ILE A 323 -12.39 -12.78 9.39
CA ILE A 323 -13.36 -13.66 8.72
C ILE A 323 -13.80 -13.04 7.38
N CYS A 324 -14.18 -11.76 7.38
CA CYS A 324 -14.60 -11.08 6.14
C CYS A 324 -13.48 -11.06 5.10
N SER A 325 -12.24 -10.74 5.51
CA SER A 325 -11.10 -10.68 4.59
C SER A 325 -10.79 -12.06 3.99
N ILE A 326 -10.74 -13.09 4.82
CA ILE A 326 -10.52 -14.48 4.38
C ILE A 326 -11.61 -14.93 3.40
N THR A 327 -12.88 -14.76 3.79
CA THR A 327 -14.02 -15.19 2.97
C THR A 327 -14.01 -14.47 1.62
N LEU A 328 -13.79 -13.15 1.62
CA LEU A 328 -13.79 -12.38 0.38
C LEU A 328 -12.57 -12.72 -0.48
N ALA A 329 -11.39 -12.87 0.11
CA ALA A 329 -10.18 -13.24 -0.60
C ALA A 329 -10.32 -14.63 -1.24
N GLU A 330 -10.89 -15.60 -0.52
CA GLU A 330 -11.10 -16.95 -1.05
C GLU A 330 -12.18 -16.99 -2.12
N CYS A 331 -13.29 -16.24 -1.96
CA CYS A 331 -14.27 -16.09 -3.04
C CYS A 331 -13.64 -15.55 -4.34
N VAL A 332 -12.75 -14.55 -4.21
CA VAL A 332 -11.99 -14.02 -5.35
C VAL A 332 -10.99 -15.07 -5.86
N GLY A 333 -10.31 -15.79 -4.98
CA GLY A 333 -9.37 -16.86 -5.34
C GLY A 333 -10.03 -17.97 -6.14
N VAL A 334 -11.20 -18.45 -5.69
CA VAL A 334 -12.01 -19.45 -6.42
C VAL A 334 -12.45 -18.88 -7.78
N ALA A 335 -12.92 -17.64 -7.83
CA ALA A 335 -13.31 -17.01 -9.09
C ALA A 335 -12.12 -16.88 -10.05
N VAL A 336 -10.95 -16.46 -9.59
CA VAL A 336 -9.72 -16.40 -10.39
C VAL A 336 -9.33 -17.79 -10.87
N CYS A 337 -9.38 -18.81 -10.01
CA CYS A 337 -9.06 -20.18 -10.38
C CYS A 337 -9.98 -20.74 -11.48
N LEU A 338 -11.30 -20.53 -11.34
CA LEU A 338 -12.29 -21.00 -12.33
C LEU A 338 -12.23 -20.24 -13.65
N LEU A 339 -11.96 -18.94 -13.59
CA LEU A 339 -11.97 -18.05 -14.76
C LEU A 339 -10.57 -17.79 -15.31
N ALA A 340 -9.52 -18.44 -14.78
CA ALA A 340 -8.13 -18.19 -15.14
C ALA A 340 -7.87 -18.23 -16.66
N PRO A 341 -8.34 -19.20 -17.45
CA PRO A 341 -8.09 -19.23 -18.89
C PRO A 341 -8.67 -18.00 -19.60
N TRP A 342 -9.86 -17.56 -19.19
CA TRP A 342 -10.52 -16.39 -19.78
C TRP A 342 -9.87 -15.08 -19.31
N LEU A 343 -9.59 -14.94 -18.02
CA LEU A 343 -8.97 -13.74 -17.46
C LEU A 343 -7.55 -13.50 -18.03
N ILE A 344 -6.75 -14.54 -18.15
CA ILE A 344 -5.39 -14.46 -18.68
C ILE A 344 -5.42 -14.33 -20.20
N GLY A 345 -6.34 -15.05 -20.86
CA GLY A 345 -6.56 -14.96 -22.30
C GLY A 345 -6.99 -13.57 -22.79
N ALA A 346 -7.56 -12.74 -21.90
CA ALA A 346 -7.85 -11.33 -22.21
C ALA A 346 -6.57 -10.48 -22.41
N PHE A 347 -5.41 -10.93 -21.90
CA PHE A 347 -4.12 -10.23 -22.05
C PHE A 347 -3.23 -10.82 -23.13
N SER A 348 -3.43 -12.07 -23.55
CA SER A 348 -2.67 -12.74 -24.60
C SER A 348 -3.52 -13.81 -25.28
N SER A 349 -3.47 -13.87 -26.63
CA SER A 349 -4.08 -14.92 -27.42
C SER A 349 -3.18 -16.12 -27.64
N GLU A 350 -1.93 -16.09 -27.19
CA GLU A 350 -0.94 -17.15 -27.36
C GLU A 350 -1.14 -18.26 -26.32
N ALA A 351 -1.43 -19.48 -26.78
CA ALA A 351 -1.82 -20.60 -25.91
C ALA A 351 -0.78 -20.93 -24.82
N ASP A 352 0.51 -20.90 -25.15
CA ASP A 352 1.58 -21.18 -24.22
C ASP A 352 1.70 -20.10 -23.13
N VAL A 353 1.54 -18.83 -23.48
CA VAL A 353 1.48 -17.71 -22.52
C VAL A 353 0.33 -17.90 -21.55
N VAL A 354 -0.86 -18.22 -22.08
CA VAL A 354 -2.05 -18.49 -21.26
C VAL A 354 -1.81 -19.69 -20.33
N ALA A 355 -1.19 -20.75 -20.83
CA ALA A 355 -0.89 -21.95 -20.02
C ALA A 355 -0.01 -21.65 -18.80
N PHE A 356 1.05 -20.83 -18.94
CA PHE A 356 1.89 -20.42 -17.81
C PHE A 356 1.12 -19.64 -16.75
N GLY A 357 0.34 -18.63 -17.18
CA GLY A 357 -0.45 -17.83 -16.25
C GLY A 357 -1.57 -18.63 -15.56
N VAL A 358 -2.24 -19.53 -16.28
CA VAL A 358 -3.26 -20.43 -15.71
C VAL A 358 -2.63 -21.38 -14.70
N ARG A 359 -1.46 -21.96 -15.00
CA ARG A 359 -0.73 -22.81 -14.05
C ARG A 359 -0.40 -22.06 -12.77
N GLN A 360 0.04 -20.80 -12.87
CA GLN A 360 0.30 -19.93 -11.72
C GLN A 360 -0.98 -19.65 -10.93
N ALA A 361 -2.07 -19.28 -11.61
CA ALA A 361 -3.35 -19.00 -10.98
C ALA A 361 -3.88 -20.22 -10.21
N HIS A 362 -3.87 -21.41 -10.81
CA HIS A 362 -4.33 -22.64 -10.17
C HIS A 362 -3.47 -23.04 -8.98
N THR A 363 -2.17 -22.70 -8.98
CA THR A 363 -1.28 -23.00 -7.85
C THR A 363 -1.47 -22.04 -6.68
N ILE A 364 -1.72 -20.76 -6.96
CA ILE A 364 -1.65 -19.69 -5.93
C ILE A 364 -3.05 -19.28 -5.44
N ALA A 365 -4.03 -19.16 -6.33
CA ALA A 365 -5.29 -18.45 -6.03
C ALA A 365 -6.11 -19.12 -4.91
N LEU A 366 -6.11 -20.44 -4.81
CA LEU A 366 -6.79 -21.20 -3.75
C LEU A 366 -6.16 -21.03 -2.36
N PHE A 367 -5.04 -20.32 -2.24
CA PHE A 367 -4.37 -20.02 -0.98
C PHE A 367 -4.47 -18.55 -0.57
N TYR A 368 -5.32 -17.77 -1.24
CA TYR A 368 -5.52 -16.36 -0.90
C TYR A 368 -6.04 -16.14 0.52
N PHE A 369 -6.71 -17.13 1.12
CA PHE A 369 -7.11 -17.09 2.53
C PHE A 369 -5.90 -16.96 3.49
N LEU A 370 -4.76 -17.62 3.19
CA LEU A 370 -3.52 -17.51 3.99
C LEU A 370 -2.90 -16.10 3.86
N LEU A 371 -2.91 -15.57 2.63
CA LEU A 371 -2.47 -14.23 2.36
C LEU A 371 -3.31 -13.21 3.13
N ALA A 372 -4.65 -13.33 3.04
CA ALA A 372 -5.59 -12.46 3.74
C ALA A 372 -5.40 -12.54 5.25
N PHE A 373 -5.23 -13.73 5.79
CA PHE A 373 -4.96 -13.94 7.21
C PHE A 373 -3.68 -13.24 7.66
N SER A 374 -2.56 -13.45 6.93
CA SER A 374 -1.26 -12.83 7.25
C SER A 374 -1.33 -11.30 7.21
N HIS A 375 -1.97 -10.72 6.19
CA HIS A 375 -2.15 -9.26 6.08
C HIS A 375 -3.04 -8.70 7.19
N CYS A 376 -4.13 -9.38 7.54
CA CYS A 376 -5.00 -8.98 8.65
C CYS A 376 -4.25 -9.02 9.99
N CYS A 377 -3.48 -10.08 10.24
CA CYS A 377 -2.65 -10.18 11.45
C CYS A 377 -1.62 -9.05 11.52
N ALA A 378 -0.96 -8.73 10.39
CA ALA A 378 -0.05 -7.59 10.32
C ALA A 378 -0.77 -6.26 10.60
N GLY A 379 -1.99 -6.05 10.07
CA GLY A 379 -2.82 -4.89 10.38
C GLY A 379 -3.19 -4.80 11.86
N ILE A 380 -3.61 -5.91 12.45
CA ILE A 380 -3.94 -6.02 13.88
C ILE A 380 -2.72 -5.67 14.74
N LEU A 381 -1.57 -6.26 14.48
CA LEU A 381 -0.34 -6.03 15.24
C LEU A 381 0.14 -4.59 15.14
N ARG A 382 0.04 -3.97 13.97
CA ARG A 382 0.28 -2.52 13.81
C ARG A 382 -0.70 -1.71 14.67
N GLY A 383 -1.99 -2.03 14.62
CA GLY A 383 -3.01 -1.38 15.43
C GLY A 383 -2.80 -1.53 16.93
N LEU A 384 -2.24 -2.66 17.38
CA LEU A 384 -1.83 -2.89 18.77
C LEU A 384 -0.56 -2.11 19.16
N GLY A 385 0.14 -1.49 18.19
CA GLY A 385 1.38 -0.75 18.40
C GLY A 385 2.64 -1.63 18.38
N ARG A 386 2.58 -2.78 17.72
CA ARG A 386 3.70 -3.73 17.58
C ARG A 386 4.11 -3.93 16.10
N PRO A 387 4.52 -2.87 15.38
CA PRO A 387 4.82 -2.94 13.95
C PRO A 387 6.09 -3.72 13.61
N ILE A 388 7.00 -3.89 14.56
CA ILE A 388 8.25 -4.65 14.39
C ILE A 388 7.94 -6.13 14.13
N VAL A 389 6.92 -6.70 14.78
CA VAL A 389 6.58 -8.12 14.65
C VAL A 389 6.15 -8.48 13.21
N PRO A 390 5.18 -7.82 12.57
CA PRO A 390 4.83 -8.12 11.19
C PRO A 390 6.00 -7.82 10.23
N MET A 391 6.80 -6.79 10.48
CA MET A 391 8.01 -6.55 9.69
C MET A 391 8.96 -7.74 9.79
N ALA A 392 9.32 -8.19 10.99
CA ALA A 392 10.27 -9.29 11.19
C ALA A 392 9.76 -10.61 10.58
N VAL A 393 8.50 -10.98 10.81
CA VAL A 393 7.90 -12.20 10.25
C VAL A 393 7.88 -12.16 8.73
N MET A 394 7.44 -11.04 8.13
CA MET A 394 7.34 -10.95 6.67
C MET A 394 8.73 -10.88 6.01
N LEU A 395 9.70 -10.18 6.60
CA LEU A 395 11.06 -10.15 6.06
C LEU A 395 11.74 -11.53 6.16
N ALA A 396 11.59 -12.22 7.28
CA ALA A 396 12.17 -13.54 7.44
C ALA A 396 11.51 -14.57 6.50
N VAL A 397 10.17 -14.56 6.37
CA VAL A 397 9.44 -15.61 5.67
C VAL A 397 9.21 -15.27 4.20
N TRP A 398 8.72 -14.05 3.89
CA TRP A 398 8.36 -13.68 2.51
C TRP A 398 9.56 -13.22 1.68
N CYS A 399 10.64 -12.79 2.33
CA CYS A 399 11.87 -12.40 1.64
C CYS A 399 12.93 -13.48 1.81
N ALA A 400 13.53 -13.62 2.98
CA ALA A 400 14.68 -14.51 3.16
C ALA A 400 14.33 -15.99 2.86
N LEU A 401 13.31 -16.55 3.50
CA LEU A 401 12.94 -17.95 3.29
C LEU A 401 12.45 -18.20 1.86
N ARG A 402 11.64 -17.31 1.26
CA ARG A 402 11.14 -17.46 -0.11
C ARG A 402 12.28 -17.48 -1.11
N ILE A 403 13.20 -16.52 -1.03
CA ILE A 403 14.33 -16.41 -1.94
C ILE A 403 15.24 -17.65 -1.78
N THR A 404 15.54 -18.04 -0.55
CA THR A 404 16.35 -19.24 -0.25
C THR A 404 15.69 -20.50 -0.82
N TYR A 405 14.39 -20.68 -0.57
CA TYR A 405 13.63 -21.82 -1.10
C TYR A 405 13.67 -21.88 -2.63
N ILE A 406 13.40 -20.76 -3.31
CA ILE A 406 13.42 -20.69 -4.77
C ILE A 406 14.82 -21.01 -5.29
N THR A 407 15.86 -20.35 -4.77
CA THR A 407 17.23 -20.51 -5.24
C THR A 407 17.76 -21.93 -5.03
N VAL A 408 17.54 -22.48 -3.85
CA VAL A 408 18.00 -23.85 -3.53
C VAL A 408 17.22 -24.90 -4.32
N THR A 409 15.89 -24.78 -4.37
CA THR A 409 15.07 -25.81 -5.01
C THR A 409 15.21 -25.80 -6.53
N LEU A 410 15.35 -24.62 -7.17
CA LEU A 410 15.59 -24.52 -8.61
C LEU A 410 16.94 -25.12 -9.03
N HIS A 411 17.91 -25.18 -8.12
CA HIS A 411 19.18 -25.86 -8.40
C HIS A 411 19.00 -27.38 -8.63
N PHE A 412 18.01 -28.00 -7.95
CA PHE A 412 17.74 -29.42 -8.05
C PHE A 412 16.58 -29.76 -9.00
N ILE A 413 15.56 -28.87 -9.05
CA ILE A 413 14.32 -29.08 -9.80
C ILE A 413 14.09 -27.85 -10.68
N HIS A 414 14.47 -27.94 -11.95
CA HIS A 414 14.30 -26.85 -12.91
C HIS A 414 12.87 -26.81 -13.48
N ASP A 415 11.91 -26.47 -12.60
CA ASP A 415 10.49 -26.31 -12.94
C ASP A 415 9.94 -24.99 -12.36
N ILE A 416 9.20 -24.23 -13.16
CA ILE A 416 8.64 -22.93 -12.76
C ILE A 416 7.62 -23.08 -11.61
N GLY A 417 7.00 -24.24 -11.46
CA GLY A 417 6.11 -24.57 -10.36
C GLY A 417 6.75 -24.40 -8.99
N VAL A 418 8.08 -24.56 -8.88
CA VAL A 418 8.84 -24.29 -7.64
C VAL A 418 8.62 -22.85 -7.20
N ILE A 419 8.66 -21.89 -8.15
CA ILE A 419 8.42 -20.46 -7.85
C ILE A 419 6.99 -20.24 -7.40
N PHE A 420 6.02 -20.88 -8.05
CA PHE A 420 4.60 -20.72 -7.73
C PHE A 420 4.29 -21.28 -6.33
N TRP A 421 4.81 -22.44 -5.97
CA TRP A 421 4.62 -23.05 -4.65
C TRP A 421 5.32 -22.31 -3.51
N ALA A 422 6.29 -21.44 -3.81
CA ALA A 422 6.94 -20.59 -2.81
C ALA A 422 5.95 -19.64 -2.12
N TYR A 423 4.87 -19.21 -2.80
CA TYR A 423 3.87 -18.33 -2.25
C TYR A 423 2.99 -19.03 -1.20
N PRO A 424 2.27 -20.13 -1.50
CA PRO A 424 1.50 -20.86 -0.50
C PRO A 424 2.34 -21.32 0.69
N LEU A 425 3.57 -21.80 0.45
CA LEU A 425 4.49 -22.22 1.51
C LEU A 425 4.78 -21.09 2.49
N THR A 426 5.22 -19.95 1.97
CA THR A 426 5.59 -18.80 2.82
C THR A 426 4.38 -18.15 3.50
N TRP A 427 3.22 -18.12 2.84
CA TRP A 427 1.98 -17.66 3.47
C TRP A 427 1.51 -18.58 4.59
N SER A 428 1.67 -19.90 4.43
CA SER A 428 1.35 -20.87 5.48
C SER A 428 2.22 -20.67 6.71
N ILE A 429 3.55 -20.57 6.51
CA ILE A 429 4.50 -20.39 7.61
C ILE A 429 4.26 -19.06 8.33
N SER A 430 4.08 -17.95 7.58
CA SER A 430 3.79 -16.66 8.21
C SER A 430 2.46 -16.66 8.96
N SER A 431 1.43 -17.35 8.43
CA SER A 431 0.15 -17.50 9.10
C SER A 431 0.26 -18.25 10.43
N LEU A 432 1.04 -19.32 10.48
CA LEU A 432 1.29 -20.08 11.71
C LEU A 432 2.04 -19.26 12.74
N LEU A 433 3.07 -18.50 12.32
CA LEU A 433 3.82 -17.60 13.21
C LEU A 433 2.94 -16.49 13.76
N PHE A 434 2.12 -15.85 12.92
CA PHE A 434 1.16 -14.84 13.38
C PHE A 434 0.11 -15.40 14.32
N LEU A 435 -0.42 -16.61 14.04
CA LEU A 435 -1.40 -17.26 14.90
C LEU A 435 -0.80 -17.57 16.28
N HIS A 436 0.44 -18.10 16.29
CA HIS A 436 1.17 -18.37 17.52
C HIS A 436 1.37 -17.07 18.32
N TYR A 437 1.87 -16.01 17.68
CA TYR A 437 2.12 -14.75 18.36
C TYR A 437 0.83 -14.10 18.88
N LEU A 438 -0.25 -14.07 18.10
CA LEU A 438 -1.52 -13.47 18.52
C LEU A 438 -2.20 -14.22 19.67
N ARG A 439 -2.01 -15.53 19.80
CA ARG A 439 -2.52 -16.31 20.94
C ARG A 439 -1.88 -15.90 22.27
N HIS A 440 -0.63 -15.45 22.24
CA HIS A 440 0.14 -15.02 23.43
C HIS A 440 0.18 -13.50 23.59
N CYS A 441 -0.40 -12.77 22.65
CA CYS A 441 -0.37 -11.30 22.63
C CYS A 441 -1.47 -10.75 23.55
N THR A 442 -1.06 -9.99 24.55
CA THR A 442 -1.99 -9.23 25.40
C THR A 442 -2.37 -7.91 24.73
N ILE A 443 -3.66 -7.55 24.77
CA ILE A 443 -4.11 -6.23 24.33
C ILE A 443 -3.66 -5.21 25.40
N PRO A 444 -2.93 -4.15 25.00
CA PRO A 444 -2.49 -3.14 25.96
C PRO A 444 -3.71 -2.53 26.68
N ARG A 445 -3.70 -2.53 28.02
CA ARG A 445 -4.66 -1.77 28.80
C ARG A 445 -4.14 -0.34 28.88
N VAL A 446 -4.91 0.60 28.37
CA VAL A 446 -4.61 2.03 28.56
C VAL A 446 -5.00 2.39 30.00
N GLY A 447 -4.04 2.32 30.91
CA GLY A 447 -4.10 3.06 32.17
C GLY A 447 -3.66 4.50 31.82
N GLY A 448 -4.43 5.50 32.29
CA GLY A 448 -4.17 6.90 32.03
C GLY A 448 -2.78 7.32 32.53
N GLY A 449 -1.83 7.45 31.64
CA GLY A 449 -0.48 7.90 31.87
C GLY A 449 0.23 8.03 30.51
N ALA A 450 1.03 9.08 30.40
CA ALA A 450 1.85 9.39 29.23
C ALA A 450 2.68 8.19 28.72
N PRO A 451 3.25 8.25 27.50
CA PRO A 451 3.95 7.12 26.84
C PRO A 451 5.30 6.74 27.49
N HIS A 452 5.34 6.58 28.81
CA HIS A 452 6.54 6.18 29.56
C HIS A 452 6.72 4.66 29.68
N ASP A 453 5.69 3.84 29.31
CA ASP A 453 5.76 2.38 29.44
C ASP A 453 6.13 1.64 28.15
N MET A 454 6.84 2.29 27.23
CA MET A 454 7.42 1.59 26.06
C MET A 454 8.78 0.91 26.36
N LYS A 455 9.10 0.64 27.62
CA LYS A 455 10.35 -0.05 28.01
C LYS A 455 10.26 -1.58 27.97
N ASP A 456 9.06 -2.15 27.76
CA ASP A 456 8.83 -3.61 27.75
C ASP A 456 8.38 -4.12 26.38
N VAL A 457 8.98 -3.59 25.30
CA VAL A 457 8.79 -4.13 23.93
C VAL A 457 10.13 -4.51 23.33
#